data_91dfecbdf1f59d46a32995fc6e65f0f7
#
_entry.id   91dfecbdf1f59d46a32995fc6e65f0f7
#
_cell.length_a   1.000
_cell.length_b   1.000
_cell.length_c   1.000
_cell.angle_alpha   90.00
_cell.angle_beta   90.00
_cell.angle_gamma   90.00
#
_symmetry.space_group_name_H-M   'P 1'
#
loop_
_entity.id
_entity.type
_entity.pdbx_description
1 polymer ?
#
loop_
_entity_poly.entity_id
_entity_poly.type
_entity_poly.pdbx_seq_one_letter_code
_entity_poly.pdbx_strand_id
1 'polypeptide(L)'
;LAYDRAQYLSKLASRITAFSSLALKGNSHHFDDILFSVKPHPGQGQIAAWIRQDLNHYEHPRNSDRLQDRYSIRCAPHVIGVLQDSLPFFRTMIENELNSANDNPIVDGVGEHILHGGHFYGGHIAMVMDSMKTAIANLADLADRQIASLVDTRYNNGLPSNLSASCDQRRFINHGFKAVQIGASAYTAEALKLTMPASVFSRSTECHNQDKVSMGTIAARDALRVKQLT
;
A
#
# COMPACT_ATOMS: atom_id res chain seq x y z
N LEU A 1 2.44 9.20 11.72
CA LEU A 1 1.67 9.74 10.59
C LEU A 1 1.70 8.85 9.36
N ALA A 2 2.89 8.47 8.81
CA ALA A 2 2.95 7.54 7.64
C ALA A 2 2.32 6.19 7.97
N TYR A 3 2.62 5.62 9.12
CA TYR A 3 2.06 4.37 9.61
C TYR A 3 0.53 4.40 9.71
N ASP A 4 -0.05 5.42 10.36
CA ASP A 4 -1.51 5.52 10.53
C ASP A 4 -2.22 5.58 9.17
N ARG A 5 -1.60 6.28 8.22
CA ARG A 5 -2.13 6.37 6.86
C ARG A 5 -1.96 5.05 6.08
N ALA A 6 -0.86 4.32 6.28
CA ALA A 6 -0.68 2.99 5.70
C ALA A 6 -1.76 2.02 6.17
N GLN A 7 -2.08 2.04 7.46
CA GLN A 7 -3.18 1.25 8.04
C GLN A 7 -4.53 1.64 7.45
N TYR A 8 -4.80 2.93 7.27
CA TYR A 8 -6.01 3.41 6.60
C TYR A 8 -6.08 2.95 5.14
N LEU A 9 -4.98 3.08 4.39
CA LEU A 9 -4.91 2.68 2.98
C LEU A 9 -5.15 1.18 2.78
N SER A 10 -4.69 0.33 3.69
CA SER A 10 -4.98 -1.11 3.64
C SER A 10 -6.50 -1.38 3.65
N LYS A 11 -7.24 -0.73 4.56
CA LYS A 11 -8.69 -0.83 4.63
C LYS A 11 -9.39 -0.23 3.42
N LEU A 12 -8.94 0.93 2.98
CA LEU A 12 -9.50 1.62 1.81
C LEU A 12 -9.33 0.79 0.53
N ALA A 13 -8.14 0.24 0.30
CA ALA A 13 -7.85 -0.61 -0.85
C ALA A 13 -8.72 -1.88 -0.88
N SER A 14 -8.99 -2.47 0.29
CA SER A 14 -9.92 -3.61 0.41
C SER A 14 -11.32 -3.23 -0.04
N ARG A 15 -11.82 -2.09 0.42
CA ARG A 15 -13.16 -1.60 0.06
C ARG A 15 -13.25 -1.19 -1.41
N ILE A 16 -12.23 -0.52 -1.95
CA ILE A 16 -12.14 -0.21 -3.38
C ILE A 16 -12.16 -1.50 -4.22
N THR A 17 -11.46 -2.55 -3.77
CA THR A 17 -11.49 -3.85 -4.44
C THR A 17 -12.88 -4.46 -4.45
N ALA A 18 -13.62 -4.40 -3.33
CA ALA A 18 -15.00 -4.87 -3.25
C ALA A 18 -15.91 -4.12 -4.25
N PHE A 19 -15.86 -2.79 -4.25
CA PHE A 19 -16.61 -1.99 -5.23
C PHE A 19 -16.24 -2.29 -6.68
N SER A 20 -14.94 -2.44 -6.96
CA SER A 20 -14.47 -2.80 -8.31
C SER A 20 -14.97 -4.19 -8.71
N SER A 21 -14.94 -5.15 -7.79
CA SER A 21 -15.48 -6.50 -8.02
C SER A 21 -16.97 -6.46 -8.35
N LEU A 22 -17.78 -5.71 -7.59
CA LEU A 22 -19.21 -5.53 -7.87
C LEU A 22 -19.46 -4.91 -9.24
N ALA A 23 -18.78 -3.81 -9.55
CA ALA A 23 -18.93 -3.10 -10.82
C ALA A 23 -18.52 -3.97 -12.03
N LEU A 24 -17.51 -4.80 -11.87
CA LEU A 24 -17.02 -5.73 -12.89
C LEU A 24 -17.81 -7.06 -12.92
N LYS A 25 -18.84 -7.22 -12.08
CA LYS A 25 -19.54 -8.49 -11.87
C LYS A 25 -18.58 -9.63 -11.55
N GLY A 26 -17.67 -9.37 -10.61
CA GLY A 26 -16.66 -10.34 -10.15
C GLY A 26 -17.28 -11.47 -9.33
N ASN A 27 -16.50 -12.53 -9.13
CA ASN A 27 -16.89 -13.71 -8.39
C ASN A 27 -16.34 -13.67 -6.96
N SER A 28 -17.20 -13.56 -5.97
CA SER A 28 -16.81 -13.42 -4.55
C SER A 28 -16.11 -14.68 -3.99
N HIS A 29 -16.28 -15.86 -4.62
CA HIS A 29 -15.57 -17.08 -4.20
C HIS A 29 -14.04 -17.00 -4.39
N HIS A 30 -13.52 -16.02 -5.13
CA HIS A 30 -12.08 -15.73 -5.14
C HIS A 30 -11.54 -15.24 -3.80
N PHE A 31 -12.42 -14.90 -2.87
CA PHE A 31 -12.08 -14.45 -1.53
C PHE A 31 -12.45 -15.48 -0.45
N ASP A 32 -12.74 -16.72 -0.82
CA ASP A 32 -13.16 -17.79 0.08
C ASP A 32 -12.11 -18.15 1.13
N ASP A 33 -12.54 -18.49 2.35
CA ASP A 33 -11.67 -18.81 3.47
C ASP A 33 -10.75 -20.01 3.19
N ILE A 34 -11.27 -21.03 2.49
CA ILE A 34 -10.48 -22.23 2.16
C ILE A 34 -9.28 -21.83 1.31
N LEU A 35 -9.46 -20.90 0.37
CA LEU A 35 -8.39 -20.43 -0.49
C LEU A 35 -7.24 -19.79 0.31
N PHE A 36 -7.57 -19.04 1.37
CA PHE A 36 -6.58 -18.35 2.20
C PHE A 36 -6.04 -19.20 3.36
N SER A 37 -6.73 -20.27 3.74
CA SER A 37 -6.25 -21.20 4.77
C SER A 37 -5.04 -22.02 4.32
N VAL A 38 -4.95 -22.33 3.02
CA VAL A 38 -3.83 -23.14 2.46
C VAL A 38 -2.57 -22.32 2.17
N LYS A 39 -2.65 -20.99 2.26
CA LYS A 39 -1.51 -20.07 2.26
C LYS A 39 -1.66 -19.11 3.44
N PRO A 40 -1.28 -19.52 4.66
CA PRO A 40 -1.76 -18.95 5.90
C PRO A 40 -1.01 -17.67 6.30
N HIS A 41 -1.04 -16.63 5.47
CA HIS A 41 -0.66 -15.28 5.85
C HIS A 41 -1.87 -14.58 6.49
N PRO A 42 -1.82 -14.20 7.78
CA PRO A 42 -2.99 -13.65 8.47
C PRO A 42 -3.60 -12.42 7.80
N GLY A 43 -2.75 -11.51 7.31
CA GLY A 43 -3.20 -10.30 6.63
C GLY A 43 -3.94 -10.59 5.33
N GLN A 44 -3.50 -11.57 4.55
CA GLN A 44 -4.24 -11.99 3.34
C GLN A 44 -5.65 -12.48 3.70
N GLY A 45 -5.76 -13.34 4.71
CA GLY A 45 -7.03 -13.85 5.20
C GLY A 45 -7.95 -12.73 5.70
N GLN A 46 -7.39 -11.78 6.45
CA GLN A 46 -8.13 -10.63 6.95
C GLN A 46 -8.67 -9.73 5.83
N ILE A 47 -7.82 -9.43 4.83
CA ILE A 47 -8.25 -8.64 3.67
C ILE A 47 -9.35 -9.36 2.88
N ALA A 48 -9.20 -10.65 2.64
CA ALA A 48 -10.23 -11.46 1.99
C ALA A 48 -11.56 -11.45 2.77
N ALA A 49 -11.49 -11.55 4.10
CA ALA A 49 -12.67 -11.48 4.97
C ALA A 49 -13.38 -10.12 4.85
N TRP A 50 -12.66 -9.01 4.85
CA TRP A 50 -13.25 -7.68 4.67
C TRP A 50 -13.93 -7.53 3.31
N ILE A 51 -13.28 -8.00 2.24
CA ILE A 51 -13.86 -7.96 0.89
C ILE A 51 -15.12 -8.83 0.83
N ARG A 52 -15.11 -10.04 1.39
CA ARG A 52 -16.31 -10.91 1.45
C ARG A 52 -17.46 -10.25 2.19
N GLN A 53 -17.18 -9.60 3.31
CA GLN A 53 -18.19 -8.88 4.10
C GLN A 53 -18.82 -7.75 3.27
N ASP A 54 -18.02 -6.96 2.56
CA ASP A 54 -18.51 -5.86 1.72
C ASP A 54 -19.28 -6.37 0.48
N LEU A 55 -19.01 -7.60 0.03
CA LEU A 55 -19.65 -8.23 -1.13
C LEU A 55 -20.91 -9.03 -0.80
N ASN A 56 -21.29 -9.19 0.46
CA ASN A 56 -22.36 -10.11 0.89
C ASN A 56 -22.17 -11.50 0.28
N HIS A 57 -21.00 -12.07 0.42
CA HIS A 57 -20.54 -13.31 -0.27
C HIS A 57 -21.55 -14.46 -0.22
N TYR A 58 -22.27 -14.63 0.89
CA TYR A 58 -23.21 -15.71 1.08
C TYR A 58 -24.50 -15.58 0.24
N GLU A 59 -24.85 -14.35 -0.17
CA GLU A 59 -26.01 -14.08 -0.99
C GLU A 59 -25.69 -14.20 -2.48
N HIS A 60 -24.50 -13.77 -2.88
CA HIS A 60 -24.09 -13.67 -4.30
C HIS A 60 -22.67 -14.20 -4.52
N PRO A 61 -22.44 -15.52 -4.36
CA PRO A 61 -21.09 -16.08 -4.43
C PRO A 61 -20.47 -16.02 -5.83
N ARG A 62 -21.31 -15.95 -6.89
CA ARG A 62 -20.84 -15.92 -8.28
C ARG A 62 -21.70 -14.98 -9.13
N ASN A 63 -21.08 -13.93 -9.65
CA ASN A 63 -21.75 -12.86 -10.41
C ASN A 63 -21.47 -12.91 -11.92
N SER A 64 -20.57 -13.78 -12.39
CA SER A 64 -20.25 -13.90 -13.81
C SER A 64 -19.97 -15.34 -14.22
N ASP A 65 -20.13 -15.63 -15.53
CA ASP A 65 -19.83 -16.92 -16.14
C ASP A 65 -18.33 -17.12 -16.41
N ARG A 66 -17.50 -16.11 -16.13
CA ARG A 66 -16.05 -16.23 -16.29
C ARG A 66 -15.49 -17.24 -15.32
N LEU A 67 -14.53 -18.04 -15.78
CA LEU A 67 -13.83 -18.99 -14.93
C LEU A 67 -13.14 -18.30 -13.75
N GLN A 68 -12.52 -17.14 -14.01
CA GLN A 68 -11.79 -16.38 -13.01
C GLN A 68 -11.73 -14.89 -13.35
N ASP A 69 -11.68 -14.07 -12.33
CA ASP A 69 -11.46 -12.63 -12.47
C ASP A 69 -10.00 -12.31 -12.75
N ARG A 70 -9.75 -11.07 -13.17
CA ARG A 70 -8.40 -10.57 -13.39
C ARG A 70 -7.60 -10.55 -12.10
N TYR A 71 -6.28 -10.55 -12.22
CA TYR A 71 -5.36 -10.51 -11.07
C TYR A 71 -5.61 -9.30 -10.17
N SER A 72 -5.89 -8.13 -10.73
CA SER A 72 -6.17 -6.92 -9.96
C SER A 72 -7.43 -7.04 -9.06
N ILE A 73 -8.29 -8.02 -9.30
CA ILE A 73 -9.42 -8.33 -8.44
C ILE A 73 -9.09 -9.53 -7.55
N ARG A 74 -8.88 -10.72 -8.13
CA ARG A 74 -8.74 -11.95 -7.34
C ARG A 74 -7.45 -12.06 -6.54
N CYS A 75 -6.38 -11.35 -6.94
CA CYS A 75 -5.12 -11.33 -6.20
C CYS A 75 -5.00 -10.10 -5.27
N ALA A 76 -6.01 -9.24 -5.18
CA ALA A 76 -5.96 -8.07 -4.31
C ALA A 76 -5.65 -8.42 -2.84
N PRO A 77 -6.21 -9.47 -2.22
CA PRO A 77 -5.84 -9.85 -0.86
C PRO A 77 -4.36 -10.20 -0.70
N HIS A 78 -3.73 -10.76 -1.73
CA HIS A 78 -2.31 -11.10 -1.71
C HIS A 78 -1.42 -9.85 -1.76
N VAL A 79 -1.84 -8.83 -2.50
CA VAL A 79 -1.11 -7.54 -2.61
C VAL A 79 -1.30 -6.72 -1.33
N ILE A 80 -2.54 -6.50 -0.92
CA ILE A 80 -2.88 -5.69 0.26
C ILE A 80 -2.41 -6.38 1.54
N GLY A 81 -2.51 -7.71 1.58
CA GLY A 81 -2.11 -8.54 2.71
C GLY A 81 -0.63 -8.39 3.09
N VAL A 82 0.26 -8.13 2.13
CA VAL A 82 1.68 -7.85 2.43
C VAL A 82 1.83 -6.63 3.34
N LEU A 83 1.11 -5.54 3.04
CA LEU A 83 1.09 -4.37 3.92
C LEU A 83 0.46 -4.72 5.27
N GLN A 84 -0.70 -5.39 5.26
CA GLN A 84 -1.43 -5.72 6.48
C GLN A 84 -0.61 -6.60 7.44
N ASP A 85 0.10 -7.59 6.92
CA ASP A 85 0.99 -8.46 7.71
C ASP A 85 2.22 -7.73 8.24
N SER A 86 2.68 -6.71 7.54
CA SER A 86 3.88 -5.93 7.93
C SER A 86 3.58 -4.87 8.99
N LEU A 87 2.33 -4.42 9.13
CA LEU A 87 1.96 -3.33 10.05
C LEU A 87 2.40 -3.56 11.51
N PRO A 88 2.23 -4.75 12.12
CA PRO A 88 2.67 -4.97 13.50
C PRO A 88 4.18 -4.79 13.69
N PHE A 89 4.98 -5.29 12.75
CA PHE A 89 6.42 -5.12 12.76
C PHE A 89 6.82 -3.64 12.61
N PHE A 90 6.22 -2.93 11.68
CA PHE A 90 6.47 -1.49 11.48
C PHE A 90 6.15 -0.70 12.75
N ARG A 91 5.03 -1.00 13.38
CA ARG A 91 4.62 -0.37 14.63
C ARG A 91 5.65 -0.56 15.73
N THR A 92 6.06 -1.80 15.96
CA THR A 92 7.04 -2.12 17.00
C THR A 92 8.35 -1.34 16.82
N MET A 93 8.87 -1.27 15.59
CA MET A 93 10.12 -0.54 15.33
C MET A 93 9.95 0.96 15.53
N ILE A 94 8.83 1.53 15.09
CA ILE A 94 8.54 2.97 15.25
C ILE A 94 8.35 3.32 16.73
N GLU A 95 7.60 2.52 17.49
CA GLU A 95 7.37 2.75 18.92
C GLU A 95 8.68 2.65 19.72
N ASN A 96 9.54 1.68 19.40
CA ASN A 96 10.85 1.56 20.04
C ASN A 96 11.70 2.81 19.79
N GLU A 97 11.78 3.29 18.56
CA GLU A 97 12.56 4.47 18.21
C GLU A 97 12.00 5.74 18.87
N LEU A 98 10.67 5.89 18.92
CA LEU A 98 10.02 7.03 19.57
C LEU A 98 10.24 7.09 21.09
N ASN A 99 10.50 5.95 21.72
CA ASN A 99 10.73 5.82 23.15
C ASN A 99 12.22 5.61 23.50
N SER A 100 13.11 5.78 22.55
CA SER A 100 14.56 5.61 22.74
C SER A 100 15.25 6.93 23.06
N ALA A 101 16.40 6.83 23.70
CA ALA A 101 17.37 7.91 23.79
C ALA A 101 18.25 7.87 22.52
N ASN A 102 18.10 8.87 21.66
CA ASN A 102 18.64 8.89 20.30
C ASN A 102 19.72 9.95 20.12
N ASP A 103 20.83 9.83 20.79
CA ASP A 103 21.97 10.70 20.56
C ASP A 103 23.29 10.11 21.09
N ASN A 104 24.34 10.88 21.01
CA ASN A 104 25.65 10.58 21.57
C ASN A 104 26.30 11.89 22.09
N PRO A 105 26.78 11.92 23.33
CA PRO A 105 26.80 10.82 24.32
C PRO A 105 25.46 10.60 25.03
N ILE A 106 25.28 9.42 25.60
CA ILE A 106 24.22 9.15 26.58
C ILE A 106 24.76 9.42 27.99
N VAL A 107 24.00 10.19 28.76
CA VAL A 107 24.34 10.51 30.14
C VAL A 107 23.49 9.67 31.09
N ASP A 108 24.10 8.79 31.84
CA ASP A 108 23.49 8.05 32.93
C ASP A 108 23.64 8.83 34.23
N GLY A 109 22.60 9.55 34.62
CA GLY A 109 22.60 10.36 35.84
C GLY A 109 22.54 9.54 37.13
N VAL A 110 22.20 8.26 37.09
CA VAL A 110 22.13 7.34 38.25
C VAL A 110 23.52 6.74 38.52
N GLY A 111 24.12 6.20 37.46
CA GLY A 111 25.45 5.60 37.54
C GLY A 111 26.62 6.58 37.39
N GLU A 112 26.32 7.86 37.16
CA GLU A 112 27.32 8.94 36.93
C GLU A 112 28.27 8.60 35.76
N HIS A 113 27.71 7.98 34.65
CA HIS A 113 28.49 7.60 33.49
C HIS A 113 28.14 8.49 32.29
N ILE A 114 29.16 8.77 31.47
CA ILE A 114 29.00 9.30 30.12
C ILE A 114 29.39 8.21 29.15
N LEU A 115 28.41 7.74 28.37
CA LEU A 115 28.54 6.57 27.50
C LEU A 115 28.49 7.00 26.04
N HIS A 116 29.47 6.56 25.28
CA HIS A 116 29.55 6.86 23.85
C HIS A 116 29.12 5.65 23.02
N GLY A 117 28.14 5.86 22.11
CA GLY A 117 27.60 4.80 21.26
C GLY A 117 27.03 5.35 19.96
N GLY A 118 26.34 4.52 19.23
CA GLY A 118 25.74 4.87 17.94
C GLY A 118 24.23 5.12 17.99
N HIS A 119 23.69 5.64 19.08
CA HIS A 119 22.25 5.80 19.29
C HIS A 119 21.58 6.81 18.35
N PHE A 120 22.37 7.61 17.64
CA PHE A 120 21.91 8.44 16.51
C PHE A 120 21.63 7.66 15.23
N TYR A 121 21.99 6.35 15.17
CA TYR A 121 21.87 5.56 13.96
C TYR A 121 20.45 5.04 13.75
N GLY A 122 19.63 5.75 12.95
CA GLY A 122 18.24 5.43 12.63
C GLY A 122 18.06 4.33 11.56
N GLY A 123 18.86 3.27 11.59
CA GLY A 123 18.81 2.19 10.60
C GLY A 123 17.50 1.41 10.62
N HIS A 124 16.91 1.19 11.80
CA HIS A 124 15.60 0.55 11.94
C HIS A 124 14.49 1.37 11.26
N ILE A 125 14.49 2.67 11.46
CA ILE A 125 13.53 3.56 10.80
C ILE A 125 13.75 3.61 9.30
N ALA A 126 14.99 3.66 8.82
CA ALA A 126 15.28 3.62 7.40
C ALA A 126 14.71 2.35 6.74
N MET A 127 14.94 1.18 7.34
CA MET A 127 14.43 -0.09 6.84
C MET A 127 12.90 -0.17 6.85
N VAL A 128 12.27 0.23 7.93
CA VAL A 128 10.80 0.21 8.08
C VAL A 128 10.14 1.13 7.07
N MET A 129 10.65 2.35 6.91
CA MET A 129 10.09 3.32 5.97
C MET A 129 10.31 2.90 4.52
N ASP A 130 11.46 2.31 4.18
CA ASP A 130 11.71 1.75 2.85
C ASP A 130 10.76 0.57 2.53
N SER A 131 10.54 -0.32 3.49
CA SER A 131 9.60 -1.43 3.33
C SER A 131 8.16 -0.94 3.22
N MET A 132 7.78 0.03 4.06
CA MET A 132 6.43 0.61 4.08
C MET A 132 6.11 1.31 2.75
N LYS A 133 7.01 2.15 2.21
CA LYS A 133 6.77 2.85 0.94
C LYS A 133 6.62 1.88 -0.22
N THR A 134 7.38 0.79 -0.22
CA THR A 134 7.26 -0.26 -1.24
C THR A 134 5.90 -0.97 -1.17
N ALA A 135 5.47 -1.35 0.02
CA ALA A 135 4.16 -1.98 0.21
C ALA A 135 3.00 -1.05 -0.18
N ILE A 136 3.08 0.25 0.18
CA ILE A 136 2.04 1.24 -0.18
C ILE A 136 2.02 1.49 -1.70
N ALA A 137 3.17 1.62 -2.37
CA ALA A 137 3.22 1.85 -3.81
C ALA A 137 2.60 0.69 -4.61
N ASN A 138 2.67 -0.54 -4.10
CA ASN A 138 1.96 -1.68 -4.70
C ASN A 138 0.43 -1.56 -4.59
N LEU A 139 -0.10 -0.84 -3.59
CA LEU A 139 -1.54 -0.52 -3.55
C LEU A 139 -1.92 0.48 -4.63
N ALA A 140 -1.06 1.47 -4.92
CA ALA A 140 -1.27 2.40 -6.03
C ALA A 140 -1.32 1.66 -7.38
N ASP A 141 -0.37 0.75 -7.63
CA ASP A 141 -0.35 -0.07 -8.84
C ASP A 141 -1.60 -0.97 -8.95
N LEU A 142 -2.02 -1.58 -7.84
CA LEU A 142 -3.27 -2.35 -7.79
C LEU A 142 -4.49 -1.50 -8.18
N ALA A 143 -4.63 -0.31 -7.58
CA ALA A 143 -5.74 0.60 -7.85
C ALA A 143 -5.72 1.11 -9.31
N ASP A 144 -4.54 1.41 -9.85
CA ASP A 144 -4.38 1.78 -11.27
C ASP A 144 -4.85 0.67 -12.20
N ARG A 145 -4.55 -0.59 -11.91
CA ARG A 145 -5.06 -1.73 -12.70
C ARG A 145 -6.56 -1.93 -12.55
N GLN A 146 -7.13 -1.65 -11.38
CA GLN A 146 -8.58 -1.73 -11.15
C GLN A 146 -9.32 -0.66 -11.94
N ILE A 147 -8.90 0.60 -11.88
CA ILE A 147 -9.53 1.66 -12.68
C ILE A 147 -9.38 1.41 -14.18
N ALA A 148 -8.22 0.91 -14.64
CA ALA A 148 -8.02 0.56 -16.04
C ALA A 148 -9.04 -0.49 -16.52
N SER A 149 -9.40 -1.46 -15.69
CA SER A 149 -10.40 -2.46 -16.00
C SER A 149 -11.83 -1.89 -16.04
N LEU A 150 -12.13 -0.94 -15.15
CA LEU A 150 -13.45 -0.31 -15.06
C LEU A 150 -13.77 0.62 -16.23
N VAL A 151 -12.78 1.32 -16.76
CA VAL A 151 -12.99 2.31 -17.84
C VAL A 151 -12.95 1.70 -19.23
N ASP A 152 -12.46 0.48 -19.39
CA ASP A 152 -12.33 -0.20 -20.68
C ASP A 152 -13.51 -1.14 -20.94
N THR A 153 -14.29 -0.82 -21.98
CA THR A 153 -15.50 -1.57 -22.36
C THR A 153 -15.27 -3.04 -22.70
N ARG A 154 -14.03 -3.43 -23.03
CA ARG A 154 -13.66 -4.84 -23.27
C ARG A 154 -13.69 -5.67 -21.99
N TYR A 155 -13.64 -5.03 -20.82
CA TYR A 155 -13.43 -5.72 -19.54
C TYR A 155 -14.46 -5.37 -18.47
N ASN A 156 -15.23 -4.31 -18.65
CA ASN A 156 -16.09 -3.73 -17.61
C ASN A 156 -17.52 -4.23 -17.59
N ASN A 157 -17.79 -5.35 -18.29
CA ASN A 157 -19.10 -6.00 -18.29
C ASN A 157 -20.27 -5.08 -18.75
N GLY A 158 -20.04 -4.27 -19.76
CA GLY A 158 -21.08 -3.44 -20.36
C GLY A 158 -21.28 -2.08 -19.71
N LEU A 159 -20.39 -1.67 -18.81
CA LEU A 159 -20.36 -0.29 -18.37
C LEU A 159 -19.93 0.63 -19.52
N PRO A 160 -20.36 1.91 -19.51
CA PRO A 160 -20.02 2.85 -20.58
C PRO A 160 -18.50 3.06 -20.69
N SER A 161 -18.02 3.37 -21.88
CA SER A 161 -16.62 3.75 -22.09
C SER A 161 -16.24 4.90 -21.16
N ASN A 162 -15.08 4.74 -20.48
CA ASN A 162 -14.58 5.66 -19.47
C ASN A 162 -15.62 5.99 -18.36
N LEU A 163 -16.61 5.13 -18.12
CA LEU A 163 -17.70 5.33 -17.18
C LEU A 163 -18.46 6.64 -17.43
N SER A 164 -18.54 7.11 -18.69
CA SER A 164 -19.29 8.31 -19.04
C SER A 164 -20.79 8.04 -18.97
N ALA A 165 -21.49 8.77 -18.12
CA ALA A 165 -22.95 8.69 -17.97
C ALA A 165 -23.73 9.53 -19.01
N SER A 166 -23.05 10.21 -19.90
CA SER A 166 -23.69 11.04 -20.92
C SER A 166 -24.30 10.19 -22.02
N CYS A 167 -25.62 10.29 -22.24
CA CYS A 167 -26.42 9.50 -23.15
C CYS A 167 -26.92 10.33 -24.30
N ASP A 168 -26.57 11.39 -24.70
CA ASP A 168 -27.05 12.23 -25.79
C ASP A 168 -25.92 13.01 -26.48
N GLN A 169 -26.19 14.20 -26.98
CA GLN A 169 -25.19 15.04 -27.63
C GLN A 169 -23.97 15.37 -26.74
N ARG A 170 -24.10 15.33 -25.40
CA ARG A 170 -23.01 15.60 -24.47
C ARG A 170 -21.97 14.49 -24.43
N ARG A 171 -22.26 13.28 -24.94
CA ARG A 171 -21.28 12.19 -24.99
C ARG A 171 -20.00 12.54 -25.77
N PHE A 172 -20.10 13.46 -26.71
CA PHE A 172 -18.96 13.90 -27.51
C PHE A 172 -18.02 14.90 -26.79
N ILE A 173 -18.49 15.49 -25.71
CA ILE A 173 -17.70 16.44 -24.89
C ILE A 173 -17.44 15.93 -23.48
N ASN A 174 -17.98 14.76 -23.11
CA ASN A 174 -17.80 14.17 -21.79
C ASN A 174 -16.88 12.95 -21.89
N HIS A 175 -15.65 13.11 -21.43
CA HIS A 175 -14.64 12.04 -21.40
C HIS A 175 -14.74 11.12 -20.19
N GLY A 176 -15.72 11.31 -19.29
CA GLY A 176 -15.88 10.51 -18.08
C GLY A 176 -14.60 10.46 -17.24
N PHE A 177 -14.17 9.26 -16.87
CA PHE A 177 -12.99 9.02 -16.04
C PHE A 177 -11.67 8.94 -16.82
N LYS A 178 -11.63 9.36 -18.09
CA LYS A 178 -10.39 9.26 -18.90
C LYS A 178 -9.21 10.02 -18.27
N ALA A 179 -9.44 11.26 -17.87
CA ALA A 179 -8.39 12.06 -17.21
C ALA A 179 -8.02 11.53 -15.83
N VAL A 180 -8.99 10.99 -15.08
CA VAL A 180 -8.73 10.35 -13.77
C VAL A 180 -7.83 9.13 -13.94
N GLN A 181 -8.07 8.26 -14.93
CA GLN A 181 -7.20 7.11 -15.22
C GLN A 181 -5.76 7.56 -15.54
N ILE A 182 -5.61 8.58 -16.39
CA ILE A 182 -4.29 9.11 -16.76
C ILE A 182 -3.58 9.67 -15.53
N GLY A 183 -4.27 10.44 -14.70
CA GLY A 183 -3.75 11.00 -13.45
C GLY A 183 -3.34 9.91 -12.46
N ALA A 184 -4.18 8.88 -12.27
CA ALA A 184 -3.88 7.75 -11.40
C ALA A 184 -2.60 7.03 -11.85
N SER A 185 -2.44 6.77 -13.16
CA SER A 185 -1.22 6.16 -13.70
C SER A 185 0.02 7.04 -13.48
N ALA A 186 -0.10 8.36 -13.60
CA ALA A 186 1.02 9.28 -13.36
C ALA A 186 1.43 9.28 -11.88
N TYR A 187 0.46 9.33 -10.94
CA TYR A 187 0.73 9.24 -9.51
C TYR A 187 1.33 7.89 -9.12
N THR A 188 0.83 6.81 -9.69
CA THR A 188 1.38 5.46 -9.48
C THR A 188 2.85 5.38 -9.94
N ALA A 189 3.17 5.93 -11.12
CA ALA A 189 4.54 5.97 -11.62
C ALA A 189 5.48 6.74 -10.68
N GLU A 190 5.03 7.90 -10.16
CA GLU A 190 5.81 8.66 -9.18
C GLU A 190 5.96 7.90 -7.85
N ALA A 191 4.89 7.26 -7.36
CA ALA A 191 4.93 6.45 -6.14
C ALA A 191 5.92 5.28 -6.28
N LEU A 192 5.87 4.56 -7.39
CA LEU A 192 6.79 3.45 -7.68
C LEU A 192 8.26 3.93 -7.80
N LYS A 193 8.51 5.07 -8.43
CA LYS A 193 9.84 5.67 -8.49
C LYS A 193 10.41 5.95 -7.09
N LEU A 194 9.60 6.40 -6.16
CA LEU A 194 10.00 6.72 -4.80
C LEU A 194 10.24 5.49 -3.91
N THR A 195 10.02 4.28 -4.41
CA THR A 195 10.33 3.05 -3.66
C THR A 195 11.82 2.73 -3.58
N MET A 196 12.67 3.45 -4.31
CA MET A 196 14.11 3.29 -4.22
C MET A 196 14.56 3.35 -2.75
N PRO A 197 15.23 2.31 -2.21
CA PRO A 197 15.53 2.27 -0.79
C PRO A 197 16.53 3.35 -0.39
N ALA A 198 16.15 4.25 0.49
CA ALA A 198 17.05 5.28 1.01
C ALA A 198 18.18 4.69 1.86
N SER A 199 17.92 3.55 2.52
CA SER A 199 18.89 2.85 3.36
C SER A 199 20.15 2.40 2.60
N VAL A 200 20.05 2.07 1.29
CA VAL A 200 21.22 1.68 0.48
C VAL A 200 22.13 2.85 0.15
N PHE A 201 21.65 4.08 0.31
CA PHE A 201 22.42 5.31 0.06
C PHE A 201 23.03 5.90 1.33
N SER A 202 22.97 5.17 2.46
CA SER A 202 23.69 5.55 3.68
C SER A 202 25.19 5.69 3.39
N ARG A 203 25.74 6.86 3.66
CA ARG A 203 27.13 7.21 3.31
C ARG A 203 27.86 7.72 4.52
N SER A 204 29.18 7.60 4.51
CA SER A 204 30.03 8.37 5.40
C SER A 204 30.25 9.77 4.85
N THR A 205 30.29 10.74 5.76
CA THR A 205 30.56 12.13 5.40
C THR A 205 32.05 12.46 5.53
N GLU A 206 32.74 11.73 6.39
CA GLU A 206 34.16 11.90 6.68
C GLU A 206 34.69 10.61 7.34
N CYS A 207 36.00 10.51 7.56
CA CYS A 207 36.61 9.29 8.10
C CYS A 207 36.94 9.37 9.59
N HIS A 208 36.76 10.50 10.22
CA HIS A 208 37.24 10.76 11.57
C HIS A 208 36.24 10.30 12.64
N ASN A 209 34.98 10.73 12.56
CA ASN A 209 33.94 10.45 13.53
C ASN A 209 32.66 9.91 12.90
N GLN A 210 32.17 10.54 11.84
CA GLN A 210 30.93 10.18 11.17
C GLN A 210 31.18 9.32 9.93
N ASP A 211 31.92 8.25 10.07
CA ASP A 211 32.24 7.32 8.97
C ASP A 211 31.09 6.37 8.61
N LYS A 212 30.02 6.34 9.41
CA LYS A 212 28.79 5.59 9.12
C LYS A 212 27.55 6.31 9.63
N VAL A 213 26.70 6.76 8.73
CA VAL A 213 25.41 7.42 9.03
C VAL A 213 24.24 6.71 8.34
N SER A 214 23.03 6.93 8.85
CA SER A 214 21.80 6.36 8.30
C SER A 214 20.98 7.42 7.53
N MET A 215 20.09 6.95 6.65
CA MET A 215 19.21 7.79 5.84
C MET A 215 17.73 7.70 6.28
N GLY A 216 17.50 7.55 7.60
CA GLY A 216 16.15 7.38 8.16
C GLY A 216 15.21 8.55 7.84
N THR A 217 15.70 9.79 7.89
CA THR A 217 14.89 10.98 7.57
C THR A 217 14.45 11.00 6.10
N ILE A 218 15.33 10.61 5.16
CA ILE A 218 14.99 10.54 3.74
C ILE A 218 13.97 9.44 3.51
N ALA A 219 14.17 8.25 4.09
CA ALA A 219 13.23 7.14 4.00
C ALA A 219 11.84 7.52 4.52
N ALA A 220 11.75 8.20 5.66
CA ALA A 220 10.50 8.67 6.25
C ALA A 220 9.80 9.73 5.37
N ARG A 221 10.54 10.65 4.78
CA ARG A 221 10.02 11.65 3.84
C ARG A 221 9.43 10.98 2.60
N ASP A 222 10.14 10.02 2.03
CA ASP A 222 9.69 9.30 0.84
C ASP A 222 8.46 8.45 1.14
N ALA A 223 8.38 7.82 2.32
CA ALA A 223 7.19 7.08 2.76
C ALA A 223 5.96 8.00 2.89
N LEU A 224 6.13 9.23 3.41
CA LEU A 224 5.06 10.22 3.45
C LEU A 224 4.62 10.64 2.05
N ARG A 225 5.54 10.81 1.11
CA ARG A 225 5.22 11.18 -0.27
C ARG A 225 4.49 10.06 -1.01
N VAL A 226 4.99 8.83 -0.94
CA VAL A 226 4.33 7.65 -1.54
C VAL A 226 2.89 7.52 -1.03
N LYS A 227 2.69 7.65 0.27
CA LYS A 227 1.35 7.63 0.87
C LYS A 227 0.42 8.72 0.33
N GLN A 228 0.95 9.89 -0.03
CA GLN A 228 0.14 10.97 -0.61
C GLN A 228 -0.28 10.70 -2.05
N LEU A 229 0.54 9.95 -2.79
CA LEU A 229 0.31 9.60 -4.18
C LEU A 229 -0.61 8.38 -4.35
N THR A 230 -0.65 7.52 -3.36
CA THR A 230 -1.54 6.35 -3.28
C THR A 230 -2.91 6.72 -2.75
#